data_8a9f49454863a06379118b32256a8f91
#
_entry.id   8a9f49454863a06379118b32256a8f91
#
_cell.length_a   1.000
_cell.length_b   1.000
_cell.length_c   1.000
_cell.angle_alpha   90.00
_cell.angle_beta   90.00
_cell.angle_gamma   90.00
#
_symmetry.space_group_name_H-M   'P 1'
#
loop_
_entity.id
_entity.type
_entity.pdbx_description
1 polymer ?
#
loop_
_entity_poly.entity_id
_entity_poly.type
_entity_poly.pdbx_seq_one_letter_code
_entity_poly.pdbx_strand_id
1 'polypeptide(L)'
;MTNPDGYPTETIIGLEVHVQLKTETKLFCGCKTQFGAPPNTQVCPVCLGLPGALPVMNEEAIRLAVRAGLAIDCSIPPMTKWDRKQYFYPDLPKGYQISQFDLPICADGFLEIADEQNPDEVRHI
;
A
#
# COMPACT_ATOMS: atom_id res chain seq x y z
N MET A 1 17.47 17.33 -21.23
CA MET A 1 17.40 18.69 -20.65
C MET A 1 18.66 18.97 -19.87
N THR A 2 19.06 20.22 -19.73
CA THR A 2 20.18 20.63 -18.86
C THR A 2 19.67 21.63 -17.83
N ASN A 3 20.24 21.60 -16.62
CA ASN A 3 19.96 22.61 -15.61
C ASN A 3 20.56 23.98 -15.99
N PRO A 4 20.27 25.09 -15.27
CA PRO A 4 20.82 26.40 -15.55
C PRO A 4 22.35 26.46 -15.59
N ASP A 5 23.03 25.52 -14.92
CA ASP A 5 24.50 25.42 -14.86
C ASP A 5 25.09 24.55 -15.99
N GLY A 6 24.24 24.06 -16.92
CA GLY A 6 24.67 23.30 -18.10
C GLY A 6 24.89 21.80 -17.88
N TYR A 7 24.57 21.26 -16.69
CA TYR A 7 24.67 19.81 -16.43
C TYR A 7 23.46 19.05 -16.99
N PRO A 8 23.66 17.83 -17.51
CA PRO A 8 22.54 16.97 -17.92
C PRO A 8 21.67 16.63 -16.72
N THR A 9 20.36 16.76 -16.89
CA THR A 9 19.36 16.43 -15.85
C THR A 9 18.38 15.41 -16.39
N GLU A 10 18.02 14.45 -15.53
CA GLU A 10 16.94 13.50 -15.74
C GLU A 10 15.81 13.80 -14.74
N THR A 11 14.60 13.93 -15.24
CA THR A 11 13.42 14.10 -14.38
C THR A 11 12.85 12.74 -14.02
N ILE A 12 12.86 12.41 -12.74
CA ILE A 12 12.26 11.19 -12.20
C ILE A 12 11.01 11.56 -11.43
N ILE A 13 9.89 10.95 -11.77
CA ILE A 13 8.60 11.16 -11.09
C ILE A 13 8.17 9.85 -10.46
N GLY A 14 7.93 9.86 -9.13
CA GLY A 14 7.34 8.75 -8.41
C GLY A 14 5.91 9.07 -8.03
N LEU A 15 5.03 8.08 -8.11
CA LEU A 15 3.64 8.16 -7.65
C LEU A 15 3.44 7.17 -6.51
N GLU A 16 2.68 7.59 -5.49
CA GLU A 16 2.23 6.73 -4.41
C GLU A 16 0.71 6.85 -4.30
N VAL A 17 0.01 5.72 -4.40
CA VAL A 17 -1.45 5.67 -4.38
C VAL A 17 -1.92 4.87 -3.18
N HIS A 18 -2.77 5.47 -2.35
CA HIS A 18 -3.38 4.81 -1.20
C HIS A 18 -4.80 4.39 -1.51
N VAL A 19 -5.08 3.10 -1.31
CA VAL A 19 -6.41 2.52 -1.53
C VAL A 19 -6.90 1.86 -0.26
N GLN A 20 -8.08 2.25 0.21
CA GLN A 20 -8.74 1.58 1.32
C GLN A 20 -9.59 0.43 0.81
N LEU A 21 -9.18 -0.80 1.12
CA LEU A 21 -9.92 -2.00 0.74
C LEU A 21 -11.23 -2.11 1.53
N LYS A 22 -12.28 -2.60 0.86
CA LYS A 22 -13.62 -2.80 1.44
C LYS A 22 -13.69 -4.11 2.23
N THR A 23 -12.98 -4.17 3.35
CA THR A 23 -13.03 -5.29 4.30
C THR A 23 -13.90 -4.94 5.51
N GLU A 24 -14.52 -5.92 6.15
CA GLU A 24 -15.30 -5.71 7.38
C GLU A 24 -14.39 -5.46 8.59
N THR A 25 -13.18 -6.00 8.56
CA THR A 25 -12.20 -5.89 9.64
C THR A 25 -10.88 -5.31 9.16
N LYS A 26 -10.08 -4.83 10.09
CA LYS A 26 -8.72 -4.32 9.84
C LYS A 26 -7.81 -5.40 9.27
N LEU A 27 -6.70 -4.99 8.66
CA LEU A 27 -5.76 -5.89 7.98
C LEU A 27 -5.14 -6.95 8.91
N PHE A 28 -4.87 -6.61 10.16
CA PHE A 28 -4.11 -7.47 11.08
C PHE A 28 -4.84 -7.83 12.37
N CYS A 29 -6.13 -7.53 12.48
CA CYS A 29 -6.94 -7.90 13.63
C CYS A 29 -8.44 -7.96 13.28
N GLY A 30 -9.25 -8.52 14.16
CA GLY A 30 -10.69 -8.64 13.99
C GLY A 30 -11.52 -7.38 14.32
N CYS A 31 -10.88 -6.22 14.58
CA CYS A 31 -11.63 -4.99 14.81
C CYS A 31 -12.30 -4.49 13.54
N LYS A 32 -13.52 -3.99 13.68
CA LYS A 32 -14.28 -3.41 12.57
C LYS A 32 -13.59 -2.18 11.98
N THR A 33 -13.95 -1.89 10.73
CA THR A 33 -13.49 -0.69 9.99
C THR A 33 -14.62 0.30 9.74
N GLN A 34 -15.65 0.31 10.61
CA GLN A 34 -16.82 1.14 10.43
C GLN A 34 -16.45 2.63 10.51
N PHE A 35 -16.75 3.35 9.46
CA PHE A 35 -16.55 4.81 9.41
C PHE A 35 -17.51 5.51 10.38
N GLY A 36 -17.01 6.57 11.06
CA GLY A 36 -17.82 7.38 11.98
C GLY A 36 -18.11 6.73 13.32
N ALA A 37 -17.51 5.58 13.67
CA ALA A 37 -17.64 5.01 15.01
C ALA A 37 -17.02 5.94 16.07
N PRO A 38 -17.55 5.94 17.32
CA PRO A 38 -16.97 6.73 18.40
C PRO A 38 -15.48 6.41 18.60
N PRO A 39 -14.67 7.37 19.07
CA PRO A 39 -13.25 7.15 19.32
C PRO A 39 -12.99 5.96 20.25
N ASN A 40 -11.95 5.19 19.97
CA ASN A 40 -11.47 4.04 20.76
C ASN A 40 -12.47 2.88 20.94
N THR A 41 -13.52 2.81 20.12
CA THR A 41 -14.48 1.68 20.16
C THR A 41 -14.11 0.52 19.25
N GLN A 42 -13.21 0.75 18.31
CA GLN A 42 -12.74 -0.26 17.33
C GLN A 42 -11.25 -0.55 17.55
N VAL A 43 -10.87 -0.90 18.77
CA VAL A 43 -9.48 -1.17 19.15
C VAL A 43 -9.36 -2.49 19.92
N CYS A 44 -8.20 -3.13 19.81
CA CYS A 44 -7.85 -4.34 20.54
C CYS A 44 -6.33 -4.33 20.83
N PRO A 45 -5.83 -5.26 21.67
CA PRO A 45 -4.40 -5.35 21.98
C PRO A 45 -3.49 -5.38 20.75
N VAL A 46 -3.92 -6.01 19.65
CA VAL A 46 -3.12 -6.11 18.41
C VAL A 46 -2.95 -4.73 17.75
N CYS A 47 -4.03 -4.02 17.45
CA CYS A 47 -3.92 -2.73 16.78
C CYS A 47 -3.40 -1.61 17.68
N LEU A 48 -3.41 -1.80 19.00
CA LEU A 48 -2.74 -0.93 19.98
C LEU A 48 -1.24 -1.28 20.14
N GLY A 49 -0.78 -2.40 19.59
CA GLY A 49 0.60 -2.82 19.70
C GLY A 49 1.04 -3.22 21.10
N LEU A 50 0.14 -3.77 21.92
CA LEU A 50 0.46 -4.16 23.28
C LEU A 50 1.44 -5.34 23.33
N PRO A 51 2.28 -5.43 24.37
CA PRO A 51 3.25 -6.53 24.51
C PRO A 51 2.58 -7.90 24.44
N GLY A 52 3.17 -8.81 23.66
CA GLY A 52 2.71 -10.18 23.48
C GLY A 52 1.56 -10.34 22.48
N ALA A 53 0.96 -9.26 21.97
CA ALA A 53 -0.06 -9.32 20.93
C ALA A 53 0.59 -9.46 19.54
N LEU A 54 0.15 -10.46 18.77
CA LEU A 54 0.64 -10.71 17.41
C LEU A 54 -0.47 -10.46 16.39
N PRO A 55 -0.12 -9.90 15.23
CA PRO A 55 -1.07 -9.67 14.15
C PRO A 55 -1.54 -10.99 13.53
N VAL A 56 -2.81 -11.03 13.14
CA VAL A 56 -3.38 -12.10 12.31
C VAL A 56 -3.93 -11.46 11.05
N MET A 57 -3.46 -11.96 9.90
CA MET A 57 -3.79 -11.39 8.60
C MET A 57 -5.26 -11.63 8.23
N ASN A 58 -5.88 -10.60 7.66
CA ASN A 58 -7.20 -10.69 7.06
C ASN A 58 -7.10 -11.27 5.65
N GLU A 59 -7.58 -12.49 5.45
CA GLU A 59 -7.57 -13.19 4.16
C GLU A 59 -8.30 -12.40 3.06
N GLU A 60 -9.42 -11.78 3.37
CA GLU A 60 -10.17 -10.97 2.40
C GLU A 60 -9.36 -9.77 1.90
N ALA A 61 -8.55 -9.14 2.76
CA ALA A 61 -7.67 -8.06 2.35
C ALA A 61 -6.62 -8.55 1.34
N ILE A 62 -6.03 -9.73 1.56
CA ILE A 62 -5.10 -10.34 0.61
C ILE A 62 -5.79 -10.63 -0.72
N ARG A 63 -6.97 -11.23 -0.68
CA ARG A 63 -7.74 -11.55 -1.87
C ARG A 63 -8.06 -10.29 -2.70
N LEU A 64 -8.45 -9.20 -2.04
CA LEU A 64 -8.73 -7.93 -2.70
C LEU A 64 -7.46 -7.28 -3.25
N ALA A 65 -6.34 -7.35 -2.52
CA ALA A 65 -5.05 -6.83 -2.98
C ALA A 65 -4.55 -7.57 -4.23
N VAL A 66 -4.61 -8.90 -4.24
CA VAL A 66 -4.28 -9.72 -5.42
C VAL A 66 -5.19 -9.39 -6.61
N ARG A 67 -6.50 -9.20 -6.38
CA ARG A 67 -7.42 -8.79 -7.45
C ARG A 67 -7.08 -7.42 -8.02
N ALA A 68 -6.70 -6.46 -7.16
CA ALA A 68 -6.26 -5.14 -7.60
C ALA A 68 -4.96 -5.23 -8.42
N GLY A 69 -3.97 -6.03 -7.96
CA GLY A 69 -2.74 -6.28 -8.70
C GLY A 69 -3.00 -6.89 -10.08
N LEU A 70 -3.84 -7.92 -10.16
CA LEU A 70 -4.22 -8.54 -11.45
C LEU A 70 -4.95 -7.57 -12.38
N ALA A 71 -5.69 -6.61 -11.85
CA ALA A 71 -6.40 -5.62 -12.66
C ALA A 71 -5.47 -4.58 -13.30
N ILE A 72 -4.24 -4.48 -12.85
CA ILE A 72 -3.19 -3.63 -13.43
C ILE A 72 -2.00 -4.46 -13.92
N ASP A 73 -2.26 -5.69 -14.36
CA ASP A 73 -1.32 -6.62 -14.95
C ASP A 73 -0.06 -6.92 -14.12
N CYS A 74 -0.16 -6.84 -12.79
CA CYS A 74 0.94 -7.22 -11.91
C CYS A 74 1.23 -8.71 -11.94
N SER A 75 2.50 -9.06 -11.79
CA SER A 75 2.93 -10.39 -11.40
C SER A 75 2.61 -10.66 -9.92
N ILE A 76 2.09 -11.85 -9.62
CA ILE A 76 1.79 -12.29 -8.26
C ILE A 76 2.81 -13.34 -7.84
N PRO A 77 3.77 -13.02 -6.96
CA PRO A 77 4.78 -13.96 -6.52
C PRO A 77 4.18 -15.05 -5.63
N PRO A 78 4.77 -16.27 -5.62
CA PRO A 78 4.27 -17.39 -4.81
C PRO A 78 4.48 -17.18 -3.31
N MET A 79 5.28 -16.21 -2.92
CA MET A 79 5.60 -15.87 -1.55
C MET A 79 5.70 -14.36 -1.38
N THR A 80 5.16 -13.87 -0.28
CA THR A 80 5.25 -12.47 0.12
C THR A 80 5.67 -12.36 1.57
N LYS A 81 6.19 -11.21 1.96
CA LYS A 81 6.70 -10.96 3.31
C LYS A 81 6.21 -9.61 3.83
N TRP A 82 6.00 -9.55 5.12
CA TRP A 82 5.69 -8.33 5.84
C TRP A 82 6.89 -7.89 6.66
N ASP A 83 7.24 -6.62 6.56
CA ASP A 83 8.33 -5.99 7.28
C ASP A 83 7.81 -4.97 8.27
N ARG A 84 8.60 -4.69 9.28
CA ARG A 84 8.30 -3.68 10.27
C ARG A 84 9.11 -2.42 9.94
N LYS A 85 8.41 -1.37 9.47
CA LYS A 85 8.99 -0.05 9.23
C LYS A 85 8.87 0.79 10.50
N GLN A 86 9.98 1.09 11.15
CA GLN A 86 10.00 1.97 12.32
C GLN A 86 9.59 3.40 11.90
N TYR A 87 8.58 3.92 12.59
CA TYR A 87 8.01 5.23 12.27
C TYR A 87 7.44 5.85 13.55
N PHE A 88 8.11 6.85 14.08
CA PHE A 88 7.74 7.51 15.31
C PHE A 88 6.97 8.79 15.00
N TYR A 89 5.66 8.75 15.18
CA TYR A 89 4.78 9.89 14.94
C TYR A 89 3.68 9.95 16.00
N PRO A 90 3.17 11.16 16.38
CA PRO A 90 2.17 11.30 17.44
C PRO A 90 0.88 10.52 17.22
N ASP A 91 0.47 10.32 15.97
CA ASP A 91 -0.74 9.58 15.57
C ASP A 91 -0.50 8.06 15.40
N LEU A 92 0.71 7.58 15.64
CA LEU A 92 1.08 6.16 15.54
C LEU A 92 1.65 5.64 16.86
N PRO A 93 0.79 5.36 17.87
CA PRO A 93 1.23 5.02 19.23
C PRO A 93 2.16 3.81 19.32
N LYS A 94 2.00 2.83 18.43
CA LYS A 94 2.85 1.62 18.41
C LYS A 94 4.26 1.85 17.85
N GLY A 95 4.55 3.01 17.26
CA GLY A 95 5.88 3.40 16.78
C GLY A 95 6.38 2.65 15.55
N TYR A 96 5.55 1.85 14.88
CA TYR A 96 5.90 1.16 13.64
C TYR A 96 4.70 1.00 12.72
N GLN A 97 4.98 0.88 11.45
CA GLN A 97 4.04 0.51 10.40
C GLN A 97 4.42 -0.85 9.84
N ILE A 98 3.46 -1.73 9.62
CA ILE A 98 3.69 -2.96 8.86
C ILE A 98 3.67 -2.60 7.39
N SER A 99 4.69 -3.01 6.67
CA SER A 99 4.96 -2.65 5.29
C SER A 99 5.48 -3.86 4.51
N GLN A 100 5.72 -3.68 3.24
CA GLN A 100 6.42 -4.64 2.39
C GLN A 100 7.53 -3.89 1.63
N PHE A 101 8.68 -4.50 1.44
CA PHE A 101 9.81 -3.89 0.75
C PHE A 101 10.30 -4.78 -0.41
N ASP A 102 10.93 -5.89 -0.11
CA ASP A 102 11.60 -6.75 -1.09
C ASP A 102 10.71 -7.89 -1.64
N LEU A 103 9.65 -8.26 -0.94
CA LEU A 103 8.70 -9.30 -1.35
C LEU A 103 7.26 -8.80 -1.24
N PRO A 104 6.83 -7.87 -2.09
CA PRO A 104 5.47 -7.35 -2.09
C PRO A 104 4.44 -8.40 -2.54
N ILE A 105 3.15 -8.11 -2.30
CA ILE A 105 2.04 -8.95 -2.77
C ILE A 105 1.98 -9.05 -4.29
N CYS A 106 2.34 -7.97 -4.98
CA CYS A 106 2.40 -7.93 -6.44
C CYS A 106 3.47 -6.93 -6.88
N ALA A 107 3.99 -7.11 -8.09
CA ALA A 107 5.04 -6.29 -8.67
C ALA A 107 4.86 -6.16 -10.18
N ASP A 108 5.62 -5.25 -10.78
CA ASP A 108 5.78 -5.12 -12.23
C ASP A 108 4.46 -4.86 -12.99
N GLY A 109 3.49 -4.25 -12.32
CA GLY A 109 2.22 -3.86 -12.96
C GLY A 109 2.39 -2.61 -13.83
N PHE A 110 1.42 -2.38 -14.70
CA PHE A 110 1.36 -1.18 -15.51
C PHE A 110 -0.08 -0.78 -15.83
N LEU A 111 -0.25 0.49 -16.20
CA LEU A 111 -1.50 1.01 -16.75
C LEU A 111 -1.19 1.66 -18.10
N GLU A 112 -2.00 1.31 -19.10
CA GLU A 112 -1.97 2.02 -20.38
C GLU A 112 -2.73 3.34 -20.26
N ILE A 113 -2.09 4.42 -20.69
CA ILE A 113 -2.68 5.75 -20.69
C ILE A 113 -2.72 6.24 -22.14
N ALA A 114 -3.89 6.61 -22.62
CA ALA A 114 -4.03 7.29 -23.89
C ALA A 114 -3.48 8.72 -23.76
N ASP A 115 -2.63 9.11 -24.70
CA ASP A 115 -2.20 10.51 -24.82
C ASP A 115 -3.32 11.32 -25.50
N GLU A 116 -3.87 12.32 -24.79
CA GLU A 116 -4.93 13.18 -25.35
C GLU A 116 -4.47 13.97 -26.59
N GLN A 117 -3.18 14.25 -26.71
CA GLN A 117 -2.58 15.00 -27.82
C GLN A 117 -2.20 14.09 -28.99
N ASN A 118 -1.90 12.82 -28.72
CA ASN A 118 -1.51 11.81 -29.69
C ASN A 118 -2.26 10.50 -29.41
N PRO A 119 -3.51 10.34 -29.86
CA PRO A 119 -4.34 9.17 -29.52
C PRO A 119 -3.78 7.81 -29.96
N ASP A 120 -2.85 7.83 -30.93
CA ASP A 120 -2.16 6.62 -31.41
C ASP A 120 -0.92 6.25 -30.57
N GLU A 121 -0.54 7.10 -29.63
CA GLU A 121 0.60 6.86 -28.74
C GLU A 121 0.09 6.34 -27.39
N VAL A 122 0.39 5.08 -27.08
CA VAL A 122 0.10 4.48 -25.77
C VAL A 122 1.31 4.70 -24.84
N ARG A 123 1.03 5.27 -23.68
CA ARG A 123 2.03 5.42 -22.60
C ARG A 123 1.70 4.48 -21.46
N HIS A 124 2.73 4.03 -20.78
CA HIS A 124 2.59 3.18 -19.59
C HIS A 124 3.04 3.94 -18.33
N ILE A 125 2.28 3.73 -17.25
CA ILE A 125 2.70 4.10 -15.90
C ILE A 125 2.89 2.83 -15.11
#